data_18c3fcee1b4634e84098eb2c154e387d
#
_entry.id   18c3fcee1b4634e84098eb2c154e387d
#
_cell.length_a   1.000
_cell.length_b   1.000
_cell.length_c   1.000
_cell.angle_alpha   90.00
_cell.angle_beta   90.00
_cell.angle_gamma   90.00
#
_symmetry.space_group_name_H-M   'P 1'
#
loop_
_entity.id
_entity.type
_entity.pdbx_description
1 polymer ?
#
loop_
_entity_poly.entity_id
_entity_poly.type
_entity_poly.pdbx_seq_one_letter_code
_entity_poly.pdbx_strand_id
1 'polypeptide(L)'
;MRRKQTVKIVTAIDSFKGSMTSMEAGLAVTEGIHRVDSDVDVQIRPLADGGEGTVDALVAGMNGMKQEIQVTGPLGTPVVCEYGIIESSKTAVIEMAGAAGITLVPDEKKNPLYTTTYGVGEVIKDAIGKGCRTV
;
A
#
# COMPACT_ATOMS: atom_id res chain seq x y z
N MET A 1 -43.51 14.98 3.08
CA MET A 1 -42.17 15.16 2.52
C MET A 1 -41.49 13.80 2.42
N ARG A 2 -41.27 13.25 1.21
CA ARG A 2 -40.44 12.04 1.03
C ARG A 2 -39.00 12.46 1.33
N ARG A 3 -38.33 11.84 2.31
CA ARG A 3 -36.88 11.97 2.49
C ARG A 3 -36.24 11.48 1.18
N LYS A 4 -35.50 12.34 0.48
CA LYS A 4 -34.67 11.95 -0.67
C LYS A 4 -33.66 10.92 -0.14
N GLN A 5 -33.78 9.69 -0.55
CA GLN A 5 -32.87 8.63 -0.12
C GLN A 5 -31.55 8.88 -0.84
N THR A 6 -30.52 9.29 -0.11
CA THR A 6 -29.18 9.51 -0.66
C THR A 6 -28.61 8.15 -1.07
N VAL A 7 -28.29 8.01 -2.32
CA VAL A 7 -27.60 6.80 -2.81
C VAL A 7 -26.18 6.82 -2.27
N LYS A 8 -25.75 5.69 -1.71
CA LYS A 8 -24.38 5.49 -1.26
C LYS A 8 -23.70 4.50 -2.20
N ILE A 9 -22.55 4.88 -2.75
CA ILE A 9 -21.71 4.06 -3.60
C ILE A 9 -20.39 3.81 -2.89
N VAL A 10 -19.91 2.57 -2.90
CA VAL A 10 -18.58 2.20 -2.43
C VAL A 10 -17.75 1.80 -3.63
N THR A 11 -16.63 2.46 -3.84
CA THR A 11 -15.62 2.08 -4.83
C THR A 11 -14.51 1.29 -4.13
N ALA A 12 -14.37 0.02 -4.48
CA ALA A 12 -13.39 -0.90 -3.91
C ALA A 12 -12.59 -1.50 -5.08
N ILE A 13 -11.49 -0.87 -5.44
CA ILE A 13 -10.73 -1.13 -6.67
C ILE A 13 -9.28 -1.39 -6.27
N ASP A 14 -8.64 -2.39 -6.85
CA ASP A 14 -7.20 -2.60 -6.76
C ASP A 14 -6.44 -1.67 -7.72
N SER A 15 -5.13 -1.58 -7.60
CA SER A 15 -4.27 -0.78 -8.46
C SER A 15 -4.24 -1.31 -9.90
N PHE A 16 -4.07 -0.42 -10.86
CA PHE A 16 -3.80 -0.76 -12.25
C PHE A 16 -2.30 -0.70 -12.49
N LYS A 17 -1.63 -1.85 -12.46
CA LYS A 17 -0.17 -1.98 -12.54
C LYS A 17 0.43 -1.10 -13.65
N GLY A 18 1.34 -0.21 -13.26
CA GLY A 18 2.03 0.71 -14.18
C GLY A 18 1.16 1.86 -14.73
N SER A 19 -0.07 2.05 -14.24
CA SER A 19 -0.99 3.08 -14.71
C SER A 19 -1.47 4.00 -13.59
N MET A 20 -2.22 3.48 -12.60
CA MET A 20 -2.75 4.27 -11.51
C MET A 20 -2.87 3.46 -10.22
N THR A 21 -2.78 4.15 -9.10
CA THR A 21 -3.01 3.57 -7.78
C THR A 21 -4.50 3.28 -7.54
N SER A 22 -4.79 2.44 -6.57
CA SER A 22 -6.16 2.16 -6.11
C SER A 22 -6.92 3.44 -5.72
N MET A 23 -6.24 4.39 -5.05
CA MET A 23 -6.82 5.67 -4.66
C MET A 23 -7.12 6.57 -5.87
N GLU A 24 -6.20 6.69 -6.82
CA GLU A 24 -6.41 7.47 -8.06
C GLU A 24 -7.58 6.92 -8.87
N ALA A 25 -7.67 5.59 -8.99
CA ALA A 25 -8.80 4.93 -9.65
C ALA A 25 -10.13 5.25 -8.93
N GLY A 26 -10.15 5.16 -7.60
CA GLY A 26 -11.31 5.52 -6.79
C GLY A 26 -11.74 6.98 -6.96
N LEU A 27 -10.79 7.91 -7.00
CA LEU A 27 -11.05 9.33 -7.23
C LEU A 27 -11.61 9.59 -8.63
N ALA A 28 -11.06 8.97 -9.66
CA ALA A 28 -11.55 9.10 -11.03
C ALA A 28 -13.00 8.59 -11.19
N VAL A 29 -13.32 7.45 -10.55
CA VAL A 29 -14.70 6.92 -10.53
C VAL A 29 -15.63 7.87 -9.77
N THR A 30 -15.20 8.42 -8.63
CA THR A 30 -15.97 9.39 -7.85
C THR A 30 -16.29 10.63 -8.66
N GLU A 31 -15.32 11.18 -9.37
CA GLU A 31 -15.53 12.32 -10.27
C GLU A 31 -16.55 12.00 -11.36
N GLY A 32 -16.44 10.81 -11.99
CA GLY A 32 -17.41 10.36 -13.00
C GLY A 32 -18.83 10.26 -12.46
N ILE A 33 -19.02 9.72 -11.25
CA ILE A 33 -20.32 9.62 -10.58
C ILE A 33 -20.90 11.00 -10.30
N HIS A 34 -20.10 11.90 -9.72
CA HIS A 34 -20.55 13.24 -9.37
C HIS A 34 -20.88 14.14 -10.57
N ARG A 35 -20.37 13.83 -11.77
CA ARG A 35 -20.81 14.48 -13.02
C ARG A 35 -22.24 14.10 -13.41
N VAL A 36 -22.71 12.92 -12.97
CA VAL A 36 -24.08 12.44 -13.25
C VAL A 36 -25.04 12.87 -12.14
N ASP A 37 -24.64 12.68 -10.88
CA ASP A 37 -25.42 13.06 -9.70
C ASP A 37 -24.47 13.49 -8.57
N SER A 38 -24.42 14.78 -8.29
CA SER A 38 -23.55 15.37 -7.26
C SER A 38 -24.00 15.06 -5.82
N ASP A 39 -25.23 14.59 -5.63
CA ASP A 39 -25.78 14.30 -4.30
C ASP A 39 -25.46 12.88 -3.80
N VAL A 40 -24.79 12.07 -4.62
CA VAL A 40 -24.39 10.70 -4.25
C VAL A 40 -23.25 10.72 -3.23
N ASP A 41 -23.40 9.95 -2.14
CA ASP A 41 -22.32 9.69 -1.18
C ASP A 41 -21.39 8.60 -1.73
N VAL A 42 -20.19 8.97 -2.15
CA VAL A 42 -19.19 8.02 -2.68
C VAL A 42 -18.09 7.78 -1.64
N GLN A 43 -17.91 6.53 -1.25
CA GLN A 43 -16.85 6.10 -0.34
C GLN A 43 -15.79 5.30 -1.10
N ILE A 44 -14.56 5.79 -1.09
CA ILE A 44 -13.42 5.07 -1.65
C ILE A 44 -12.87 4.13 -0.58
N ARG A 45 -12.72 2.85 -0.93
CA ARG A 45 -12.11 1.80 -0.13
C ARG A 45 -11.01 1.13 -0.97
N PRO A 46 -9.77 1.63 -0.90
CA PRO A 46 -8.66 1.02 -1.61
C PRO A 46 -8.54 -0.45 -1.27
N LEU A 47 -8.31 -1.27 -2.28
CA LEU A 47 -8.01 -2.70 -2.12
C LEU A 47 -6.57 -2.96 -2.57
N ALA A 48 -6.02 -4.07 -2.09
CA ALA A 48 -4.78 -4.65 -2.57
C ALA A 48 -4.86 -6.18 -2.43
N ASP A 49 -4.19 -6.89 -3.32
CA ASP A 49 -4.18 -8.36 -3.38
C ASP A 49 -3.05 -9.01 -2.55
N GLY A 50 -2.35 -8.21 -1.75
CA GLY A 50 -1.15 -8.61 -1.00
C GLY A 50 0.16 -8.21 -1.70
N GLY A 51 0.07 -7.61 -2.89
CA GLY A 51 1.21 -7.06 -3.63
C GLY A 51 1.42 -5.57 -3.37
N GLU A 52 1.84 -4.86 -4.41
CA GLU A 52 2.08 -3.43 -4.41
C GLU A 52 0.81 -2.64 -4.01
N GLY A 53 0.97 -1.69 -3.07
CA GLY A 53 -0.14 -0.87 -2.55
C GLY A 53 -0.86 -1.46 -1.32
N THR A 54 -0.47 -2.64 -0.83
CA THR A 54 -1.06 -3.24 0.37
C THR A 54 -0.80 -2.38 1.61
N VAL A 55 0.41 -1.83 1.77
CA VAL A 55 0.74 -0.92 2.87
C VAL A 55 -0.18 0.30 2.84
N ASP A 56 -0.34 0.92 1.66
CA ASP A 56 -1.20 2.10 1.51
C ASP A 56 -2.65 1.81 1.84
N ALA A 57 -3.19 0.72 1.30
CA ALA A 57 -4.58 0.32 1.52
C ALA A 57 -4.87 0.03 3.00
N LEU A 58 -3.98 -0.72 3.69
CA LEU A 58 -4.17 -1.09 5.08
C LEU A 58 -3.92 0.08 6.03
N VAL A 59 -2.89 0.90 5.78
CA VAL A 59 -2.63 2.12 6.57
C VAL A 59 -3.82 3.07 6.49
N ALA A 60 -4.35 3.33 5.29
CA ALA A 60 -5.52 4.18 5.12
C ALA A 60 -6.79 3.56 5.73
N GLY A 61 -7.00 2.24 5.56
CA GLY A 61 -8.19 1.55 6.05
C GLY A 61 -8.23 1.36 7.57
N MET A 62 -7.07 1.23 8.21
CA MET A 62 -6.94 0.93 9.65
C MET A 62 -6.40 2.11 10.47
N ASN A 63 -6.35 3.31 9.89
CA ASN A 63 -5.83 4.52 10.54
C ASN A 63 -4.41 4.33 11.08
N GLY A 64 -3.55 3.71 10.27
CA GLY A 64 -2.13 3.48 10.56
C GLY A 64 -1.26 4.67 10.18
N MET A 65 0.04 4.53 10.40
CA MET A 65 1.06 5.49 10.00
C MET A 65 2.12 4.82 9.13
N LYS A 66 2.59 5.52 8.11
CA LYS A 66 3.74 5.09 7.31
C LYS A 66 5.05 5.41 8.02
N GLN A 67 6.01 4.53 7.84
CA GLN A 67 7.40 4.66 8.28
C GLN A 67 8.32 4.42 7.09
N GLU A 68 9.42 5.15 7.06
CA GLU A 68 10.50 4.95 6.10
C GLU A 68 11.75 4.44 6.82
N ILE A 69 12.46 3.54 6.17
CA ILE A 69 13.75 3.04 6.63
C ILE A 69 14.67 2.76 5.43
N GLN A 70 15.95 3.07 5.59
CA GLN A 70 16.97 2.64 4.64
C GLN A 70 17.44 1.23 4.98
N VAL A 71 17.35 0.33 4.00
CA VAL A 71 17.70 -1.09 4.15
C VAL A 71 18.58 -1.57 2.99
N THR A 72 19.11 -2.78 3.13
CA THR A 72 19.87 -3.46 2.08
C THR A 72 18.93 -3.91 0.96
N GLY A 73 19.04 -3.33 -0.21
CA GLY A 73 18.27 -3.70 -1.39
C GLY A 73 18.72 -5.04 -1.99
N PRO A 74 18.02 -5.52 -3.05
CA PRO A 74 18.22 -6.86 -3.61
C PRO A 74 19.62 -7.08 -4.19
N LEU A 75 20.31 -6.02 -4.59
CA LEU A 75 21.69 -6.09 -5.12
C LEU A 75 22.76 -5.71 -4.07
N GLY A 76 22.42 -5.64 -2.79
CA GLY A 76 23.32 -5.25 -1.72
C GLY A 76 23.55 -3.73 -1.61
N THR A 77 22.91 -2.92 -2.43
CA THR A 77 22.95 -1.46 -2.36
C THR A 77 21.82 -0.94 -1.47
N PRO A 78 21.99 0.19 -0.75
CA PRO A 78 20.93 0.76 0.07
C PRO A 78 19.72 1.16 -0.77
N VAL A 79 18.52 0.87 -0.25
CA VAL A 79 17.24 1.33 -0.79
C VAL A 79 16.38 1.87 0.36
N VAL A 80 15.50 2.82 0.06
CA VAL A 80 14.49 3.28 1.02
C VAL A 80 13.27 2.40 0.87
N CYS A 81 12.80 1.85 2.01
CA CYS A 81 11.60 1.02 2.08
C CYS A 81 10.56 1.69 2.97
N GLU A 82 9.33 1.80 2.50
CA GLU A 82 8.18 2.21 3.30
C GLU A 82 7.47 0.97 3.88
N TYR A 83 6.95 1.12 5.09
CA TYR A 83 6.06 0.14 5.71
C TYR A 83 5.03 0.81 6.63
N GLY A 84 3.97 0.13 7.00
CA GLY A 84 2.91 0.66 7.84
C GLY A 84 3.01 0.19 9.29
N ILE A 85 2.59 1.03 10.25
CA ILE A 85 2.36 0.65 11.65
C ILE A 85 0.91 0.94 12.02
N ILE A 86 0.20 -0.08 12.49
CA ILE A 86 -1.14 0.03 13.06
C ILE A 86 -0.98 0.03 14.58
N GLU A 87 -0.95 1.22 15.16
CA GLU A 87 -0.69 1.41 16.60
C GLU A 87 -1.67 0.67 17.51
N SER A 88 -2.96 0.65 17.16
CA SER A 88 -4.02 0.04 17.96
C SER A 88 -3.83 -1.46 18.18
N SER A 89 -3.23 -2.16 17.21
CA SER A 89 -2.96 -3.60 17.25
C SER A 89 -1.48 -3.94 17.41
N LYS A 90 -0.59 -2.95 17.41
CA LYS A 90 0.86 -3.14 17.37
C LYS A 90 1.30 -4.03 16.19
N THR A 91 0.68 -3.82 15.05
CA THR A 91 0.93 -4.58 13.83
C THR A 91 1.74 -3.76 12.85
N ALA A 92 2.81 -4.33 12.30
CA ALA A 92 3.51 -3.81 11.14
C ALA A 92 2.96 -4.45 9.87
N VAL A 93 2.76 -3.62 8.84
CA VAL A 93 2.38 -4.07 7.49
C VAL A 93 3.57 -3.80 6.58
N ILE A 94 4.16 -4.85 6.03
CA ILE A 94 5.40 -4.78 5.25
C ILE A 94 5.14 -5.40 3.88
N GLU A 95 5.44 -4.64 2.82
CA GLU A 95 5.52 -5.18 1.47
C GLU A 95 6.96 -5.63 1.20
N MET A 96 7.15 -6.91 0.90
CA MET A 96 8.46 -7.43 0.51
C MET A 96 9.03 -6.67 -0.70
N ALA A 97 8.16 -6.26 -1.63
CA ALA A 97 8.55 -5.54 -2.84
C ALA A 97 9.22 -4.19 -2.57
N GLY A 98 8.90 -3.51 -1.46
CA GLY A 98 9.53 -2.25 -1.07
C GLY A 98 11.02 -2.40 -0.75
N ALA A 99 11.45 -3.53 -0.19
CA ALA A 99 12.85 -3.80 0.16
C ALA A 99 13.58 -4.71 -0.84
N ALA A 100 12.85 -5.63 -1.53
CA ALA A 100 13.45 -6.67 -2.35
C ALA A 100 12.67 -6.93 -3.66
N GLY A 101 11.88 -5.96 -4.12
CA GLY A 101 11.07 -6.09 -5.33
C GLY A 101 11.89 -6.21 -6.61
N ILE A 102 11.31 -6.87 -7.60
CA ILE A 102 11.92 -7.05 -8.92
C ILE A 102 12.12 -5.72 -9.66
N THR A 103 11.34 -4.70 -9.33
CA THR A 103 11.45 -3.34 -9.87
C THR A 103 12.72 -2.61 -9.42
N LEU A 104 13.32 -3.07 -8.30
CA LEU A 104 14.59 -2.55 -7.78
C LEU A 104 15.81 -3.17 -8.48
N VAL A 105 15.60 -4.10 -9.41
CA VAL A 105 16.66 -4.83 -10.11
C VAL A 105 16.60 -4.52 -11.60
N PRO A 106 17.65 -3.91 -12.19
CA PRO A 106 17.75 -3.71 -13.63
C PRO A 106 17.60 -5.03 -14.39
N ASP A 107 17.00 -5.00 -15.57
CA ASP A 107 16.67 -6.21 -16.34
C ASP A 107 17.88 -7.13 -16.58
N GLU A 108 19.02 -6.54 -16.87
CA GLU A 108 20.28 -7.27 -17.11
C GLU A 108 20.88 -7.92 -15.86
N LYS A 109 20.40 -7.56 -14.67
CA LYS A 109 20.85 -8.10 -13.37
C LYS A 109 19.82 -9.00 -12.71
N LYS A 110 18.70 -9.27 -13.36
CA LYS A 110 17.63 -10.13 -12.83
C LYS A 110 18.08 -11.60 -12.80
N ASN A 111 18.72 -11.97 -11.69
CA ASN A 111 19.12 -13.35 -11.43
C ASN A 111 18.89 -13.66 -9.93
N PRO A 112 17.97 -14.58 -9.59
CA PRO A 112 17.63 -14.87 -8.20
C PRO A 112 18.80 -15.46 -7.39
N LEU A 113 19.84 -15.98 -8.04
CA LEU A 113 21.03 -16.50 -7.35
C LEU A 113 21.94 -15.40 -6.81
N TYR A 114 21.80 -14.16 -7.30
CA TYR A 114 22.63 -13.01 -6.93
C TYR A 114 21.82 -11.86 -6.31
N THR A 115 20.59 -12.13 -5.94
CA THR A 115 19.74 -11.15 -5.23
C THR A 115 19.43 -11.65 -3.82
N THR A 116 19.04 -10.70 -2.94
CA THR A 116 18.76 -11.00 -1.55
C THR A 116 17.47 -10.34 -1.08
N THR A 117 16.82 -10.96 -0.10
CA THR A 117 15.69 -10.39 0.66
C THR A 117 16.12 -9.91 2.06
N TYR A 118 17.42 -9.72 2.28
CA TYR A 118 17.99 -9.34 3.58
C TYR A 118 17.35 -8.07 4.13
N GLY A 119 17.10 -7.07 3.29
CA GLY A 119 16.45 -5.82 3.67
C GLY A 119 15.05 -5.99 4.23
N VAL A 120 14.31 -7.02 3.83
CA VAL A 120 13.00 -7.33 4.43
C VAL A 120 13.17 -7.68 5.92
N GLY A 121 14.22 -8.45 6.25
CA GLY A 121 14.57 -8.74 7.64
C GLY A 121 14.94 -7.49 8.45
N GLU A 122 15.61 -6.52 7.81
CA GLU A 122 15.95 -5.24 8.44
C GLU A 122 14.69 -4.41 8.74
N VAL A 123 13.70 -4.39 7.83
CA VAL A 123 12.40 -3.74 8.07
C VAL A 123 11.66 -4.40 9.24
N ILE A 124 11.63 -5.74 9.29
CA ILE A 124 11.02 -6.49 10.40
C ILE A 124 11.70 -6.14 11.72
N LYS A 125 13.03 -6.11 11.74
CA LYS A 125 13.81 -5.76 12.93
C LYS A 125 13.49 -4.34 13.42
N ASP A 126 13.37 -3.36 12.52
CA ASP A 126 13.00 -1.99 12.85
C ASP A 126 11.59 -1.91 13.42
N ALA A 127 10.63 -2.59 12.79
CA ALA A 127 9.24 -2.66 13.27
C ALA A 127 9.14 -3.24 14.70
N ILE A 128 9.87 -4.32 14.98
CA ILE A 128 9.95 -4.91 16.32
C ILE A 128 10.59 -3.91 17.30
N GLY A 129 11.67 -3.22 16.89
CA GLY A 129 12.32 -2.18 17.69
C GLY A 129 11.40 -1.01 18.05
N LYS A 130 10.42 -0.70 17.18
CA LYS A 130 9.36 0.29 17.40
C LYS A 130 8.16 -0.26 18.19
N GLY A 131 8.23 -1.50 18.67
CA GLY A 131 7.24 -2.10 19.57
C GLY A 131 6.12 -2.87 18.87
N CYS A 132 6.22 -3.13 17.56
CA CYS A 132 5.30 -4.03 16.87
C CYS A 132 5.46 -5.47 17.41
N ARG A 133 4.34 -6.18 17.52
CA ARG A 133 4.26 -7.57 18.00
C ARG A 133 3.72 -8.54 16.95
N THR A 134 3.18 -8.00 15.88
CA THR A 134 2.68 -8.73 14.71
C THR A 134 3.28 -8.09 13.46
N VAL A 135 3.66 -8.93 12.50
CA VAL A 135 4.15 -8.50 11.18
C VAL A 135 3.37 -9.26 10.13
#